data_029fa80ea47fac12bd4711689c746b49
#
_entry.id   029fa80ea47fac12bd4711689c746b49
#
_cell.length_a   1.000
_cell.length_b   1.000
_cell.length_c   1.000
_cell.angle_alpha   90.00
_cell.angle_beta   90.00
_cell.angle_gamma   90.00
#
_symmetry.space_group_name_H-M   'P 1'
#
loop_
_entity.id
_entity.type
_entity.pdbx_description
1 polymer ?
#
loop_
_entity_poly.entity_id
_entity_poly.type
_entity_poly.pdbx_seq_one_letter_code
_entity_poly.pdbx_strand_id
1 'polypeptide(L)'
;MDKITKSLLETFSSQNEIERLAESVQFEHFSNYSIISKLNRSSFELDDIHTGSGGDCAIDGLCVVANGRIITDIDELNEITEGPGYLDAEIIFIQAKTTSSFAGRDIGSFIHGVKDFLSDNPKLVQNERIKNIKAIWDEVINKSSYMINRRPHCKLFYACTGKWVGDQNLQAIIDGGIAEIESLEVFENVSITPIGATDIQRFYHETKNKLSTTINFQNRITLPDIDDVKEAYLGVIPFNEFAKLIQDENQTIHSIFDDNVRDFQGENAVNKRIKNTLSDGRFDLFCVLNNGVTLVATSITPAGNRFTLRDYQIVNGCQTSNILHECQNIDGISNVSVPIKIIVTESEDIKTEITLATNSQTEVRTEQLEALSQFQKRLELYYNAEQGDIKLHSSFLRDAACIEV
;
A
#
# COMPACT_ATOMS: atom_id res chain seq x y z
N MET A 1 -5.78 -32.47 -4.06
CA MET A 1 -4.64 -31.53 -4.07
C MET A 1 -3.46 -32.17 -4.79
N ASP A 2 -2.78 -31.44 -5.67
CA ASP A 2 -1.56 -31.91 -6.33
C ASP A 2 -0.36 -31.95 -5.36
N LYS A 3 0.70 -32.69 -5.75
CA LYS A 3 1.86 -32.92 -4.87
C LYS A 3 2.63 -31.64 -4.54
N ILE A 4 2.67 -30.65 -5.45
CA ILE A 4 3.42 -29.40 -5.25
C ILE A 4 2.67 -28.55 -4.25
N THR A 5 1.37 -28.33 -4.46
CA THR A 5 0.52 -27.58 -3.51
C THR A 5 0.57 -28.21 -2.11
N LYS A 6 0.54 -29.57 -2.03
CA LYS A 6 0.61 -30.26 -0.75
C LYS A 6 1.95 -30.01 -0.03
N SER A 7 3.07 -30.12 -0.73
CA SER A 7 4.40 -29.85 -0.17
C SER A 7 4.56 -28.40 0.32
N LEU A 8 4.02 -27.44 -0.44
CA LEU A 8 4.03 -26.03 -0.03
C LEU A 8 3.16 -25.79 1.19
N LEU A 9 1.98 -26.41 1.25
CA LEU A 9 1.09 -26.35 2.40
C LEU A 9 1.75 -26.93 3.64
N GLU A 10 2.39 -28.11 3.56
CA GLU A 10 3.12 -28.73 4.67
C GLU A 10 4.25 -27.80 5.18
N THR A 11 5.01 -27.19 4.26
CA THR A 11 6.06 -26.22 4.60
C THR A 11 5.50 -24.99 5.29
N PHE A 12 4.42 -24.42 4.74
CA PHE A 12 3.74 -23.26 5.31
C PHE A 12 3.20 -23.57 6.71
N SER A 13 2.52 -24.72 6.86
CA SER A 13 1.92 -25.13 8.12
C SER A 13 2.97 -25.32 9.23
N SER A 14 4.13 -25.88 8.88
CA SER A 14 5.25 -26.04 9.83
C SER A 14 5.87 -24.69 10.22
N GLN A 15 6.02 -23.77 9.26
CA GLN A 15 6.57 -22.44 9.55
C GLN A 15 5.67 -21.58 10.44
N ASN A 16 4.35 -21.82 10.40
CA ASN A 16 3.36 -21.07 11.15
C ASN A 16 2.76 -21.87 12.33
N GLU A 17 3.31 -23.04 12.67
CA GLU A 17 2.91 -23.88 13.81
C GLU A 17 1.45 -24.34 13.78
N ILE A 18 0.87 -24.51 12.57
CA ILE A 18 -0.52 -24.91 12.36
C ILE A 18 -0.72 -26.34 11.88
N GLU A 19 0.30 -27.21 11.94
CA GLU A 19 0.23 -28.61 11.47
C GLU A 19 -0.83 -29.44 12.19
N ARG A 20 -1.23 -29.00 13.40
CA ARG A 20 -2.25 -29.69 14.19
C ARG A 20 -3.68 -29.42 13.74
N LEU A 21 -3.89 -28.42 12.91
CA LEU A 21 -5.20 -28.09 12.35
C LEU A 21 -5.59 -29.10 11.26
N ALA A 22 -6.89 -29.22 10.96
CA ALA A 22 -7.36 -30.02 9.83
C ALA A 22 -6.76 -29.48 8.50
N GLU A 23 -6.48 -30.38 7.53
CA GLU A 23 -5.90 -30.01 6.24
C GLU A 23 -6.71 -28.91 5.52
N SER A 24 -8.04 -28.92 5.65
CA SER A 24 -8.90 -27.87 5.09
C SER A 24 -8.61 -26.51 5.71
N VAL A 25 -8.47 -26.43 7.04
CA VAL A 25 -8.18 -25.19 7.76
C VAL A 25 -6.76 -24.70 7.47
N GLN A 26 -5.78 -25.61 7.40
CA GLN A 26 -4.43 -25.27 6.96
C GLN A 26 -4.46 -24.65 5.55
N PHE A 27 -5.28 -25.20 4.64
CA PHE A 27 -5.41 -24.70 3.27
C PHE A 27 -6.13 -23.33 3.22
N GLU A 28 -7.08 -23.08 4.11
CA GLU A 28 -7.71 -21.76 4.28
C GLU A 28 -6.65 -20.72 4.66
N HIS A 29 -5.86 -20.96 5.71
CA HIS A 29 -4.77 -20.07 6.11
C HIS A 29 -3.73 -19.88 5.00
N PHE A 30 -3.33 -20.95 4.33
CA PHE A 30 -2.38 -20.91 3.23
C PHE A 30 -2.87 -20.06 2.05
N SER A 31 -4.15 -20.24 1.69
CA SER A 31 -4.77 -19.47 0.60
C SER A 31 -4.94 -18.00 0.97
N ASN A 32 -5.44 -17.72 2.17
CA ASN A 32 -5.60 -16.36 2.70
C ASN A 32 -4.26 -15.63 2.71
N TYR A 33 -3.22 -16.26 3.30
CA TYR A 33 -1.88 -15.69 3.32
C TYR A 33 -1.33 -15.41 1.93
N SER A 34 -1.43 -16.37 1.01
CA SER A 34 -0.88 -16.24 -0.34
C SER A 34 -1.57 -15.13 -1.15
N ILE A 35 -2.91 -15.02 -1.03
CA ILE A 35 -3.71 -14.02 -1.74
C ILE A 35 -3.48 -12.64 -1.14
N ILE A 36 -3.58 -12.51 0.17
CA ILE A 36 -3.45 -11.20 0.85
C ILE A 36 -2.02 -10.66 0.72
N SER A 37 -1.00 -11.48 0.92
CA SER A 37 0.40 -11.04 0.74
C SER A 37 0.73 -10.64 -0.71
N LYS A 38 -0.03 -11.13 -1.71
CA LYS A 38 0.10 -10.65 -3.09
C LYS A 38 -0.53 -9.27 -3.30
N LEU A 39 -1.64 -8.99 -2.61
CA LEU A 39 -2.40 -7.75 -2.74
C LEU A 39 -1.87 -6.65 -1.82
N ASN A 40 -1.46 -7.05 -0.63
CA ASN A 40 -1.00 -6.16 0.42
C ASN A 40 0.26 -6.73 1.08
N ARG A 41 1.26 -5.90 1.31
CA ARG A 41 2.51 -6.28 1.98
C ARG A 41 2.60 -5.80 3.42
N SER A 42 1.54 -5.18 3.95
CA SER A 42 1.50 -4.92 5.40
C SER A 42 1.65 -6.24 6.15
N SER A 43 2.36 -6.21 7.24
CA SER A 43 2.46 -7.34 8.14
C SER A 43 1.09 -7.63 8.74
N PHE A 44 0.70 -8.89 8.78
CA PHE A 44 -0.54 -9.34 9.40
C PHE A 44 -0.35 -10.74 9.99
N GLU A 45 -1.10 -11.03 11.03
CA GLU A 45 -1.17 -12.37 11.58
C GLU A 45 -2.20 -13.20 10.81
N LEU A 46 -2.02 -14.53 10.78
CA LEU A 46 -2.95 -15.41 10.07
C LEU A 46 -4.39 -15.27 10.57
N ASP A 47 -4.55 -15.03 11.85
CA ASP A 47 -5.85 -14.86 12.51
C ASP A 47 -6.51 -13.50 12.21
N ASP A 48 -5.76 -12.52 11.68
CA ASP A 48 -6.33 -11.25 11.24
C ASP A 48 -7.21 -11.38 9.99
N ILE A 49 -7.01 -12.45 9.23
CA ILE A 49 -7.72 -12.70 7.98
C ILE A 49 -8.72 -13.86 8.14
N HIS A 50 -8.34 -14.92 8.85
CA HIS A 50 -9.12 -16.14 8.96
C HIS A 50 -10.42 -15.91 9.76
N THR A 51 -11.54 -16.33 9.20
CA THR A 51 -12.87 -16.10 9.80
C THR A 51 -13.26 -17.16 10.84
N GLY A 52 -12.51 -18.25 10.91
CA GLY A 52 -12.82 -19.38 11.79
C GLY A 52 -13.84 -20.34 11.19
N SER A 53 -14.17 -21.38 11.93
CA SER A 53 -15.11 -22.43 11.54
C SER A 53 -16.49 -22.25 12.15
N GLY A 54 -17.52 -22.35 11.30
CA GLY A 54 -18.91 -22.24 11.71
C GLY A 54 -19.42 -20.81 11.89
N GLY A 55 -20.55 -20.51 11.27
CA GLY A 55 -21.10 -19.15 11.23
C GLY A 55 -20.23 -18.18 10.43
N ASP A 56 -19.45 -18.68 9.48
CA ASP A 56 -18.53 -17.96 8.61
C ASP A 56 -19.19 -17.45 7.31
N CYS A 57 -20.46 -17.74 7.10
CA CYS A 57 -21.23 -17.35 5.91
C CYS A 57 -20.61 -17.84 4.60
N ALA A 58 -19.90 -18.97 4.60
CA ALA A 58 -19.09 -19.49 3.51
C ALA A 58 -17.97 -18.51 3.07
N ILE A 59 -17.38 -17.81 4.04
CA ILE A 59 -16.26 -16.89 3.87
C ILE A 59 -15.14 -17.42 4.77
N ASP A 60 -14.04 -17.91 4.20
CA ASP A 60 -12.92 -18.52 4.95
C ASP A 60 -11.83 -17.46 5.27
N GLY A 61 -11.85 -16.33 4.56
CA GLY A 61 -10.97 -15.17 4.82
C GLY A 61 -11.69 -13.87 4.54
N LEU A 62 -11.50 -12.89 5.42
CA LEU A 62 -12.13 -11.58 5.32
C LEU A 62 -11.26 -10.52 5.97
N CYS A 63 -11.00 -9.43 5.24
CA CYS A 63 -10.34 -8.26 5.80
C CYS A 63 -10.82 -6.97 5.14
N VAL A 64 -10.71 -5.89 5.89
CA VAL A 64 -10.85 -4.52 5.41
C VAL A 64 -9.46 -3.92 5.29
N VAL A 65 -9.15 -3.32 4.16
CA VAL A 65 -7.92 -2.57 3.94
C VAL A 65 -8.29 -1.10 3.83
N ALA A 66 -7.65 -0.26 4.62
CA ALA A 66 -7.81 1.18 4.57
C ALA A 66 -6.43 1.83 4.40
N ASN A 67 -6.29 2.68 3.38
CA ASN A 67 -5.04 3.36 3.04
C ASN A 67 -3.83 2.38 2.96
N GLY A 68 -4.05 1.18 2.40
CA GLY A 68 -3.01 0.16 2.23
C GLY A 68 -2.75 -0.71 3.47
N ARG A 69 -3.43 -0.49 4.60
CA ARG A 69 -3.29 -1.28 5.83
C ARG A 69 -4.49 -2.18 6.06
N ILE A 70 -4.24 -3.37 6.58
CA ILE A 70 -5.30 -4.25 7.07
C ILE A 70 -5.76 -3.71 8.41
N ILE A 71 -7.06 -3.44 8.54
CA ILE A 71 -7.66 -2.86 9.75
C ILE A 71 -8.20 -3.99 10.62
N THR A 72 -7.75 -4.03 11.85
CA THR A 72 -8.14 -5.05 12.83
C THR A 72 -9.12 -4.54 13.88
N ASP A 73 -9.18 -3.24 14.09
CA ASP A 73 -10.12 -2.57 15.00
C ASP A 73 -10.55 -1.18 14.50
N ILE A 74 -11.58 -0.62 15.13
CA ILE A 74 -12.17 0.68 14.75
C ILE A 74 -11.26 1.85 15.15
N ASP A 75 -10.49 1.72 16.22
CA ASP A 75 -9.61 2.80 16.71
C ASP A 75 -8.48 3.01 15.72
N GLU A 76 -7.92 1.93 15.14
CA GLU A 76 -6.94 2.00 14.06
C GLU A 76 -7.50 2.73 12.81
N LEU A 77 -8.77 2.45 12.43
CA LEU A 77 -9.43 3.16 11.35
C LEU A 77 -9.59 4.66 11.64
N ASN A 78 -9.89 5.02 12.89
CA ASN A 78 -10.00 6.41 13.32
C ASN A 78 -8.66 7.14 13.20
N GLU A 79 -7.58 6.54 13.68
CA GLU A 79 -6.23 7.12 13.59
C GLU A 79 -5.81 7.37 12.13
N ILE A 80 -6.09 6.41 11.24
CA ILE A 80 -5.77 6.53 9.81
C ILE A 80 -6.55 7.65 9.13
N THR A 81 -7.79 7.90 9.55
CA THR A 81 -8.64 8.93 8.93
C THR A 81 -8.41 10.33 9.49
N GLU A 82 -8.13 10.47 10.79
CA GLU A 82 -7.93 11.77 11.45
C GLU A 82 -6.65 12.47 11.01
N GLY A 83 -5.58 11.72 10.75
CA GLY A 83 -4.29 12.28 10.34
C GLY A 83 -4.28 12.81 8.90
N PRO A 84 -4.48 11.97 7.87
CA PRO A 84 -4.42 12.36 6.45
C PRO A 84 -5.66 13.09 5.95
N GLY A 85 -6.82 12.93 6.61
CA GLY A 85 -8.11 13.46 6.15
C GLY A 85 -8.63 12.81 4.85
N TYR A 86 -8.22 11.58 4.57
CA TYR A 86 -8.52 10.84 3.35
C TYR A 86 -8.68 9.33 3.67
N LEU A 87 -9.57 8.67 2.95
CA LEU A 87 -9.82 7.24 3.07
C LEU A 87 -9.91 6.59 1.69
N ASP A 88 -9.00 5.65 1.43
CA ASP A 88 -9.06 4.69 0.32
C ASP A 88 -9.30 3.31 0.94
N ALA A 89 -10.46 2.71 0.63
CA ALA A 89 -10.89 1.50 1.30
C ALA A 89 -11.17 0.37 0.32
N GLU A 90 -10.81 -0.83 0.72
CA GLU A 90 -11.21 -2.03 0.02
C GLU A 90 -11.63 -3.13 1.02
N ILE A 91 -12.57 -3.96 0.63
CA ILE A 91 -12.94 -5.15 1.37
C ILE A 91 -12.64 -6.39 0.54
N ILE A 92 -12.00 -7.38 1.18
CA ILE A 92 -11.52 -8.58 0.52
C ILE A 92 -12.16 -9.79 1.17
N PHE A 93 -12.81 -10.62 0.36
CA PHE A 93 -13.45 -11.87 0.77
C PHE A 93 -12.74 -13.03 0.10
N ILE A 94 -12.47 -14.11 0.83
CA ILE A 94 -11.82 -15.30 0.33
C ILE A 94 -12.61 -16.54 0.76
N GLN A 95 -12.85 -17.44 -0.19
CA GLN A 95 -13.29 -18.81 0.09
C GLN A 95 -12.23 -19.77 -0.44
N ALA A 96 -11.84 -20.75 0.38
CA ALA A 96 -10.83 -21.74 0.03
C ALA A 96 -11.36 -23.15 0.16
N LYS A 97 -11.16 -23.99 -0.86
CA LYS A 97 -11.61 -25.38 -0.89
C LYS A 97 -10.48 -26.31 -1.32
N THR A 98 -10.24 -27.39 -0.58
CA THR A 98 -9.25 -28.42 -0.93
C THR A 98 -9.66 -29.28 -2.13
N THR A 99 -10.85 -29.06 -2.72
CA THR A 99 -11.34 -29.77 -3.89
C THR A 99 -10.52 -29.45 -5.14
N SER A 100 -10.43 -30.39 -6.06
CA SER A 100 -9.69 -30.23 -7.32
C SER A 100 -10.53 -29.67 -8.47
N SER A 101 -11.70 -29.16 -8.20
CA SER A 101 -12.60 -28.57 -9.20
C SER A 101 -13.34 -27.37 -8.65
N PHE A 102 -13.57 -26.39 -9.51
CA PHE A 102 -14.47 -25.26 -9.23
C PHE A 102 -15.92 -25.76 -9.32
N ALA A 103 -16.69 -25.54 -8.25
CA ALA A 103 -18.09 -25.96 -8.18
C ALA A 103 -19.03 -24.75 -8.14
N GLY A 104 -19.96 -24.66 -9.10
CA GLY A 104 -20.88 -23.53 -9.19
C GLY A 104 -21.75 -23.34 -7.96
N ARG A 105 -22.10 -24.45 -7.27
CA ARG A 105 -22.84 -24.40 -6.00
C ARG A 105 -22.02 -23.66 -4.92
N ASP A 106 -20.74 -23.97 -4.80
CA ASP A 106 -19.90 -23.40 -3.75
C ASP A 106 -19.59 -21.93 -4.03
N ILE A 107 -19.32 -21.58 -5.30
CA ILE A 107 -19.18 -20.19 -5.74
C ILE A 107 -20.47 -19.41 -5.46
N GLY A 108 -21.63 -19.97 -5.80
CA GLY A 108 -22.93 -19.35 -5.52
C GLY A 108 -23.21 -19.16 -4.03
N SER A 109 -22.82 -20.13 -3.18
CA SER A 109 -22.96 -20.04 -1.72
C SER A 109 -22.06 -18.93 -1.16
N PHE A 110 -20.83 -18.83 -1.65
CA PHE A 110 -19.89 -17.77 -1.29
C PHE A 110 -20.44 -16.38 -1.65
N ILE A 111 -20.88 -16.19 -2.90
CA ILE A 111 -21.49 -14.93 -3.35
C ILE A 111 -22.69 -14.57 -2.48
N HIS A 112 -23.55 -15.56 -2.14
CA HIS A 112 -24.69 -15.34 -1.27
C HIS A 112 -24.26 -14.88 0.12
N GLY A 113 -23.24 -15.52 0.72
CA GLY A 113 -22.70 -15.14 2.01
C GLY A 113 -22.14 -13.72 2.02
N VAL A 114 -21.38 -13.34 0.99
CA VAL A 114 -20.87 -11.98 0.84
C VAL A 114 -22.00 -10.96 0.71
N LYS A 115 -23.03 -11.23 -0.08
CA LYS A 115 -24.21 -10.36 -0.20
C LYS A 115 -24.94 -10.19 1.12
N ASP A 116 -25.12 -11.26 1.87
CA ASP A 116 -25.75 -11.20 3.19
C ASP A 116 -24.91 -10.35 4.15
N PHE A 117 -23.59 -10.55 4.17
CA PHE A 117 -22.67 -9.72 4.94
C PHE A 117 -22.76 -8.23 4.60
N LEU A 118 -22.84 -7.89 3.32
CA LEU A 118 -22.90 -6.50 2.86
C LEU A 118 -24.27 -5.85 3.06
N SER A 119 -25.30 -6.62 3.40
CA SER A 119 -26.64 -6.10 3.62
C SER A 119 -26.77 -5.34 4.94
N ASP A 120 -27.72 -4.41 5.02
CA ASP A 120 -28.03 -3.66 6.26
C ASP A 120 -28.60 -4.58 7.37
N ASN A 121 -29.19 -5.71 7.00
CA ASN A 121 -29.77 -6.68 7.93
C ASN A 121 -29.34 -8.11 7.57
N PRO A 122 -28.12 -8.54 7.91
CA PRO A 122 -27.65 -9.89 7.67
C PRO A 122 -28.57 -10.94 8.31
N LYS A 123 -28.86 -12.00 7.59
CA LYS A 123 -29.77 -13.07 8.02
C LYS A 123 -29.06 -14.38 8.34
N LEU A 124 -27.88 -14.57 7.80
CA LEU A 124 -27.06 -15.74 8.10
C LEU A 124 -26.49 -15.64 9.51
N VAL A 125 -26.27 -16.78 10.12
CA VAL A 125 -25.61 -16.84 11.44
C VAL A 125 -24.15 -16.42 11.26
N GLN A 126 -23.76 -15.37 11.96
CA GLN A 126 -22.41 -14.82 11.93
C GLN A 126 -21.69 -15.11 13.25
N ASN A 127 -20.46 -15.60 13.17
CA ASN A 127 -19.59 -15.72 14.32
C ASN A 127 -19.04 -14.34 14.74
N GLU A 128 -18.34 -14.29 15.89
CA GLU A 128 -17.82 -13.02 16.44
C GLU A 128 -16.80 -12.35 15.51
N ARG A 129 -15.98 -13.13 14.79
CA ARG A 129 -15.01 -12.56 13.85
C ARG A 129 -15.69 -11.82 12.69
N ILE A 130 -16.69 -12.45 12.08
CA ILE A 130 -17.49 -11.83 11.00
C ILE A 130 -18.19 -10.56 11.51
N LYS A 131 -18.75 -10.56 12.72
CA LYS A 131 -19.41 -9.38 13.31
C LYS A 131 -18.43 -8.24 13.57
N ASN A 132 -17.23 -8.55 14.07
CA ASN A 132 -16.20 -7.53 14.31
C ASN A 132 -15.78 -6.87 13.02
N ILE A 133 -15.51 -7.65 11.95
CA ILE A 133 -15.14 -7.09 10.66
C ILE A 133 -16.33 -6.33 10.03
N LYS A 134 -17.58 -6.79 10.25
CA LYS A 134 -18.77 -6.05 9.82
C LYS A 134 -18.83 -4.68 10.49
N ALA A 135 -18.55 -4.59 11.79
CA ALA A 135 -18.54 -3.31 12.50
C ALA A 135 -17.45 -2.35 11.96
N ILE A 136 -16.26 -2.87 11.64
CA ILE A 136 -15.20 -2.09 10.97
C ILE A 136 -15.67 -1.61 9.59
N TRP A 137 -16.28 -2.49 8.81
CA TRP A 137 -16.82 -2.14 7.49
C TRP A 137 -17.92 -1.08 7.56
N ASP A 138 -18.84 -1.20 8.50
CA ASP A 138 -19.90 -0.22 8.71
C ASP A 138 -19.32 1.15 9.07
N GLU A 139 -18.25 1.18 9.88
CA GLU A 139 -17.54 2.41 10.20
C GLU A 139 -16.81 3.00 8.99
N VAL A 140 -16.22 2.18 8.12
CA VAL A 140 -15.67 2.62 6.83
C VAL A 140 -16.73 3.35 6.00
N ILE A 141 -17.95 2.80 5.92
CA ILE A 141 -19.07 3.43 5.19
C ILE A 141 -19.52 4.73 5.88
N ASN A 142 -19.58 4.77 7.21
CA ASN A 142 -19.89 5.99 7.97
C ASN A 142 -18.89 7.12 7.68
N LYS A 143 -17.63 6.76 7.42
CA LYS A 143 -16.55 7.69 7.08
C LYS A 143 -16.47 8.03 5.58
N SER A 144 -17.49 7.76 4.79
CA SER A 144 -17.52 8.02 3.35
C SER A 144 -17.23 9.48 2.95
N SER A 145 -17.41 10.44 3.85
CA SER A 145 -17.02 11.85 3.64
C SER A 145 -15.50 12.04 3.44
N TYR A 146 -14.68 11.12 3.90
CA TYR A 146 -13.23 11.09 3.68
C TYR A 146 -12.83 10.43 2.35
N MET A 147 -13.76 9.79 1.67
CA MET A 147 -13.57 9.16 0.34
C MET A 147 -13.75 10.18 -0.78
N ILE A 148 -12.84 11.14 -0.90
CA ILE A 148 -13.03 12.39 -1.68
C ILE A 148 -13.25 12.15 -3.17
N ASN A 149 -12.76 11.06 -3.76
CA ASN A 149 -12.84 10.81 -5.20
C ASN A 149 -13.08 9.34 -5.59
N ARG A 150 -13.22 8.43 -4.65
CA ARG A 150 -13.37 6.99 -4.94
C ARG A 150 -14.32 6.33 -3.96
N ARG A 151 -15.19 5.48 -4.49
CA ARG A 151 -15.93 4.53 -3.66
C ARG A 151 -15.00 3.37 -3.30
N PRO A 152 -15.29 2.60 -2.24
CA PRO A 152 -14.49 1.42 -1.89
C PRO A 152 -14.45 0.39 -3.01
N HIS A 153 -13.45 -0.48 -2.99
CA HIS A 153 -13.36 -1.65 -3.87
C HIS A 153 -13.82 -2.91 -3.14
N CYS A 154 -14.46 -3.82 -3.87
CA CYS A 154 -14.88 -5.13 -3.35
C CYS A 154 -14.20 -6.24 -4.15
N LYS A 155 -13.36 -7.04 -3.50
CA LYS A 155 -12.63 -8.14 -4.14
C LYS A 155 -12.99 -9.47 -3.51
N LEU A 156 -13.45 -10.40 -4.34
CA LEU A 156 -13.76 -11.77 -3.93
C LEU A 156 -12.79 -12.74 -4.61
N PHE A 157 -12.25 -13.66 -3.85
CA PHE A 157 -11.36 -14.71 -4.33
C PHE A 157 -11.92 -16.08 -3.96
N TYR A 158 -12.16 -16.90 -4.99
CA TYR A 158 -12.53 -18.30 -4.76
C TYR A 158 -11.34 -19.19 -5.11
N ALA A 159 -10.71 -19.75 -4.11
CA ALA A 159 -9.51 -20.55 -4.22
C ALA A 159 -9.81 -22.05 -4.14
N CYS A 160 -9.22 -22.85 -5.04
CA CYS A 160 -9.25 -24.31 -4.94
C CYS A 160 -7.98 -24.96 -5.49
N THR A 161 -7.81 -26.26 -5.25
CA THR A 161 -6.63 -27.01 -5.73
C THR A 161 -6.76 -27.47 -7.19
N GLY A 162 -7.79 -27.02 -7.90
CA GLY A 162 -8.02 -27.29 -9.31
C GLY A 162 -7.36 -26.26 -10.25
N LYS A 163 -7.69 -26.39 -11.54
CA LYS A 163 -7.30 -25.44 -12.57
C LYS A 163 -8.52 -24.70 -13.09
N TRP A 164 -8.47 -23.39 -13.12
CA TRP A 164 -9.48 -22.59 -13.81
C TRP A 164 -9.31 -22.68 -15.32
N VAL A 165 -10.38 -23.02 -16.02
CA VAL A 165 -10.39 -23.22 -17.47
C VAL A 165 -11.35 -22.27 -18.20
N GLY A 166 -11.99 -21.35 -17.49
CA GLY A 166 -12.94 -20.41 -18.08
C GLY A 166 -14.26 -21.06 -18.48
N ASP A 167 -14.79 -22.00 -17.67
CA ASP A 167 -16.09 -22.62 -17.92
C ASP A 167 -17.19 -21.56 -18.01
N GLN A 168 -17.97 -21.57 -19.10
CA GLN A 168 -18.97 -20.54 -19.36
C GLN A 168 -20.10 -20.49 -18.33
N ASN A 169 -20.51 -21.63 -17.75
CA ASN A 169 -21.56 -21.64 -16.74
C ASN A 169 -21.05 -21.09 -15.42
N LEU A 170 -19.80 -21.41 -15.05
CA LEU A 170 -19.17 -20.85 -13.85
C LEU A 170 -18.94 -19.36 -14.03
N GLN A 171 -18.52 -18.92 -15.20
CA GLN A 171 -18.35 -17.50 -15.52
C GLN A 171 -19.68 -16.75 -15.43
N ALA A 172 -20.79 -17.33 -15.93
CA ALA A 172 -22.12 -16.71 -15.80
C ALA A 172 -22.58 -16.54 -14.34
N ILE A 173 -22.19 -17.49 -13.45
CA ILE A 173 -22.46 -17.37 -12.01
C ILE A 173 -21.63 -16.20 -11.42
N ILE A 174 -20.37 -16.08 -11.81
CA ILE A 174 -19.47 -15.00 -11.39
C ILE A 174 -20.00 -13.65 -11.86
N ASP A 175 -20.32 -13.51 -13.15
CA ASP A 175 -20.81 -12.27 -13.74
C ASP A 175 -22.15 -11.83 -13.10
N GLY A 176 -23.04 -12.80 -12.83
CA GLY A 176 -24.27 -12.54 -12.09
C GLY A 176 -24.02 -12.05 -10.67
N GLY A 177 -23.06 -12.67 -9.97
CA GLY A 177 -22.67 -12.26 -8.62
C GLY A 177 -22.08 -10.86 -8.58
N ILE A 178 -21.22 -10.50 -9.55
CA ILE A 178 -20.66 -9.15 -9.69
C ILE A 178 -21.81 -8.14 -9.85
N ALA A 179 -22.71 -8.35 -10.81
CA ALA A 179 -23.85 -7.46 -11.07
C ALA A 179 -24.75 -7.29 -9.84
N GLU A 180 -24.97 -8.37 -9.08
CA GLU A 180 -25.76 -8.31 -7.86
C GLU A 180 -25.11 -7.49 -6.73
N ILE A 181 -23.77 -7.57 -6.58
CA ILE A 181 -23.04 -6.76 -5.58
C ILE A 181 -22.90 -5.31 -6.05
N GLU A 182 -22.66 -5.07 -7.34
CA GLU A 182 -22.64 -3.72 -7.94
C GLU A 182 -23.99 -3.00 -7.77
N SER A 183 -25.09 -3.73 -7.78
CA SER A 183 -26.44 -3.16 -7.56
C SER A 183 -26.66 -2.56 -6.16
N LEU A 184 -25.74 -2.80 -5.21
CA LEU A 184 -25.74 -2.12 -3.92
C LEU A 184 -25.29 -0.65 -4.02
N GLU A 185 -24.70 -0.25 -5.14
CA GLU A 185 -24.22 1.12 -5.42
C GLU A 185 -23.20 1.67 -4.39
N VAL A 186 -22.57 0.79 -3.62
CA VAL A 186 -21.57 1.13 -2.59
C VAL A 186 -20.16 1.19 -3.18
N PHE A 187 -19.86 0.33 -4.14
CA PHE A 187 -18.52 0.09 -4.64
C PHE A 187 -18.20 0.83 -5.94
N GLU A 188 -16.92 1.22 -6.10
CA GLU A 188 -16.37 1.70 -7.38
C GLU A 188 -16.17 0.53 -8.36
N ASN A 189 -15.67 -0.61 -7.84
CA ASN A 189 -15.40 -1.80 -8.61
C ASN A 189 -15.68 -3.04 -7.76
N VAL A 190 -16.29 -4.04 -8.37
CA VAL A 190 -16.50 -5.37 -7.79
C VAL A 190 -15.80 -6.39 -8.70
N SER A 191 -15.02 -7.28 -8.09
CA SER A 191 -14.36 -8.37 -8.82
C SER A 191 -14.51 -9.70 -8.10
N ILE A 192 -14.71 -10.78 -8.86
CA ILE A 192 -14.70 -12.16 -8.37
C ILE A 192 -13.68 -12.94 -9.18
N THR A 193 -12.60 -13.37 -8.53
CA THR A 193 -11.45 -13.99 -9.18
C THR A 193 -11.31 -15.44 -8.75
N PRO A 194 -11.47 -16.41 -9.68
CA PRO A 194 -11.14 -17.81 -9.42
C PRO A 194 -9.61 -17.98 -9.32
N ILE A 195 -9.15 -18.64 -8.26
CA ILE A 195 -7.73 -18.91 -7.99
C ILE A 195 -7.49 -20.41 -7.99
N GLY A 196 -6.71 -20.90 -8.93
CA GLY A 196 -6.34 -22.30 -9.04
C GLY A 196 -5.04 -22.64 -8.32
N ALA A 197 -4.70 -23.94 -8.26
CA ALA A 197 -3.48 -24.43 -7.63
C ALA A 197 -2.21 -23.69 -8.11
N THR A 198 -2.08 -23.51 -9.42
CA THR A 198 -0.92 -22.83 -10.03
C THR A 198 -0.82 -21.38 -9.59
N ASP A 199 -1.96 -20.69 -9.43
CA ASP A 199 -1.99 -19.31 -8.99
C ASP A 199 -1.58 -19.19 -7.52
N ILE A 200 -2.12 -20.06 -6.65
CA ILE A 200 -1.74 -20.10 -5.23
C ILE A 200 -0.26 -20.39 -5.07
N GLN A 201 0.27 -21.37 -5.81
CA GLN A 201 1.71 -21.70 -5.80
C GLN A 201 2.55 -20.49 -6.20
N ARG A 202 2.17 -19.81 -7.28
CA ARG A 202 2.84 -18.61 -7.76
C ARG A 202 2.80 -17.50 -6.71
N PHE A 203 1.64 -17.19 -6.14
CA PHE A 203 1.49 -16.16 -5.11
C PHE A 203 2.35 -16.47 -3.89
N TYR A 204 2.31 -17.71 -3.40
CA TYR A 204 3.15 -18.12 -2.28
C TYR A 204 4.66 -18.03 -2.61
N HIS A 205 5.08 -18.42 -3.79
CA HIS A 205 6.48 -18.24 -4.22
C HIS A 205 6.89 -16.77 -4.29
N GLU A 206 5.99 -15.90 -4.74
CA GLU A 206 6.24 -14.45 -4.76
C GLU A 206 6.43 -13.88 -3.34
N THR A 207 5.72 -14.40 -2.33
CA THR A 207 5.96 -14.00 -0.92
C THR A 207 7.33 -14.46 -0.38
N LYS A 208 7.88 -15.55 -0.92
CA LYS A 208 9.20 -16.09 -0.52
C LYS A 208 10.34 -15.51 -1.37
N ASN A 209 10.04 -15.07 -2.58
CA ASN A 209 11.03 -14.46 -3.45
C ASN A 209 11.23 -13.01 -3.03
N LYS A 210 12.33 -12.77 -2.36
CA LYS A 210 12.79 -11.41 -2.06
C LYS A 210 12.88 -10.62 -3.36
N LEU A 211 12.22 -9.49 -3.41
CA LEU A 211 12.27 -8.60 -4.57
C LEU A 211 13.72 -8.31 -4.94
N SER A 212 14.07 -8.56 -6.18
CA SER A 212 15.42 -8.32 -6.68
C SER A 212 15.35 -7.51 -7.97
N THR A 213 15.98 -6.35 -7.98
CA THR A 213 15.99 -5.46 -9.15
C THR A 213 17.40 -4.97 -9.44
N THR A 214 17.78 -4.95 -10.71
CA THR A 214 19.07 -4.44 -11.16
C THR A 214 18.87 -3.09 -11.85
N ILE A 215 19.52 -2.06 -11.32
CA ILE A 215 19.52 -0.70 -11.88
C ILE A 215 20.92 -0.27 -12.32
N ASN A 216 20.98 0.71 -13.22
CA ASN A 216 22.21 1.43 -13.56
C ASN A 216 22.27 2.70 -12.70
N PHE A 217 23.19 2.73 -11.73
CA PHE A 217 23.37 3.82 -10.78
C PHE A 217 24.73 4.50 -10.98
N GLN A 218 24.85 5.27 -12.05
CA GLN A 218 26.09 5.91 -12.45
C GLN A 218 26.42 7.16 -11.60
N ASN A 219 25.44 8.03 -11.39
CA ASN A 219 25.62 9.31 -10.71
C ASN A 219 25.36 9.15 -9.20
N ARG A 220 26.35 8.68 -8.47
CA ARG A 220 26.24 8.39 -7.04
C ARG A 220 27.51 8.74 -6.27
N ILE A 221 27.34 8.93 -4.96
CA ILE A 221 28.39 8.93 -3.96
C ILE A 221 28.10 7.86 -2.93
N THR A 222 29.16 7.23 -2.41
CA THR A 222 29.08 6.34 -1.24
C THR A 222 29.12 7.18 0.02
N LEU A 223 28.23 6.92 0.96
CA LEU A 223 28.25 7.59 2.26
C LEU A 223 29.37 6.98 3.15
N PRO A 224 29.85 7.70 4.18
CA PRO A 224 30.80 7.17 5.15
C PRO A 224 30.25 5.92 5.86
N ASP A 225 31.15 5.15 6.47
CA ASP A 225 30.76 4.00 7.30
C ASP A 225 29.86 4.44 8.46
N ILE A 226 28.78 3.72 8.67
CA ILE A 226 27.77 3.95 9.71
C ILE A 226 27.54 2.60 10.40
N ASP A 227 27.50 2.63 11.73
CA ASP A 227 27.23 1.44 12.52
C ASP A 227 25.90 0.79 12.11
N ASP A 228 25.87 -0.54 12.02
CA ASP A 228 24.73 -1.35 11.58
C ASP A 228 24.19 -1.07 10.15
N VAL A 229 24.90 -0.26 9.36
CA VAL A 229 24.65 -0.04 7.93
C VAL A 229 25.79 -0.62 7.12
N LYS A 230 25.50 -1.62 6.29
CA LYS A 230 26.54 -2.25 5.47
C LYS A 230 27.11 -1.33 4.41
N GLU A 231 26.23 -0.64 3.72
CA GLU A 231 26.56 0.31 2.64
C GLU A 231 25.44 1.33 2.50
N ALA A 232 25.77 2.57 2.15
CA ALA A 232 24.79 3.59 1.82
C ALA A 232 25.26 4.46 0.65
N TYR A 233 24.30 4.82 -0.20
CA TYR A 233 24.53 5.59 -1.42
C TYR A 233 23.53 6.73 -1.55
N LEU A 234 24.00 7.87 -2.07
CA LEU A 234 23.18 9.01 -2.45
C LEU A 234 23.48 9.37 -3.89
N GLY A 235 22.45 9.64 -4.69
CA GLY A 235 22.66 10.04 -6.07
C GLY A 235 21.36 10.30 -6.83
N VAL A 236 21.46 10.27 -8.14
CA VAL A 236 20.32 10.43 -9.05
C VAL A 236 20.31 9.35 -10.10
N ILE A 237 19.11 8.85 -10.43
CA ILE A 237 18.91 7.87 -11.50
C ILE A 237 17.88 8.39 -12.51
N PRO A 238 18.01 8.04 -13.80
CA PRO A 238 16.99 8.35 -14.80
C PRO A 238 15.67 7.66 -14.46
N PHE A 239 14.55 8.25 -14.86
CA PHE A 239 13.22 7.68 -14.66
C PHE A 239 13.13 6.21 -15.08
N ASN A 240 13.68 5.84 -16.23
CA ASN A 240 13.63 4.47 -16.73
C ASN A 240 14.33 3.45 -15.80
N GLU A 241 15.35 3.87 -15.05
CA GLU A 241 16.00 3.03 -14.05
C GLU A 241 15.19 3.02 -12.74
N PHE A 242 14.58 4.15 -12.38
CA PHE A 242 13.69 4.25 -11.23
C PHE A 242 12.42 3.41 -11.41
N ALA A 243 11.83 3.41 -12.60
CA ALA A 243 10.65 2.62 -12.92
C ALA A 243 10.84 1.12 -12.63
N LYS A 244 12.05 0.57 -12.87
CA LYS A 244 12.38 -0.83 -12.54
C LYS A 244 12.28 -1.14 -11.04
N LEU A 245 12.46 -0.13 -10.20
CA LEU A 245 12.36 -0.31 -8.74
C LEU A 245 10.91 -0.33 -8.27
N ILE A 246 10.00 0.38 -8.95
CA ILE A 246 8.63 0.59 -8.46
C ILE A 246 7.57 -0.24 -9.16
N GLN A 247 7.87 -0.88 -10.30
CA GLN A 247 6.86 -1.63 -11.07
C GLN A 247 7.42 -2.92 -11.66
N ASP A 248 6.51 -3.87 -11.92
CA ASP A 248 6.79 -5.12 -12.59
C ASP A 248 6.79 -4.98 -14.13
N GLU A 249 7.02 -6.11 -14.83
CA GLU A 249 7.00 -6.18 -16.30
C GLU A 249 5.63 -5.82 -16.91
N ASN A 250 4.55 -5.93 -16.15
CA ASN A 250 3.19 -5.56 -16.54
C ASN A 250 2.86 -4.10 -16.21
N GLN A 251 3.83 -3.31 -15.77
CA GLN A 251 3.66 -1.93 -15.31
C GLN A 251 2.74 -1.80 -14.08
N THR A 252 2.60 -2.87 -13.30
CA THR A 252 1.89 -2.82 -12.03
C THR A 252 2.85 -2.40 -10.94
N ILE A 253 2.45 -1.41 -10.15
CA ILE A 253 3.29 -0.91 -9.06
C ILE A 253 3.54 -2.03 -8.03
N HIS A 254 4.80 -2.19 -7.63
CA HIS A 254 5.13 -3.13 -6.56
C HIS A 254 4.62 -2.62 -5.22
N SER A 255 4.18 -3.52 -4.36
CA SER A 255 3.91 -3.25 -2.95
C SER A 255 5.24 -3.18 -2.17
N ILE A 256 6.03 -2.13 -2.39
CA ILE A 256 7.38 -1.93 -1.83
C ILE A 256 7.45 -0.76 -0.85
N PHE A 257 6.31 -0.15 -0.56
CA PHE A 257 6.24 0.95 0.39
C PHE A 257 6.14 0.37 1.81
N ASP A 258 6.92 0.90 2.72
CA ASP A 258 6.87 0.54 4.14
C ASP A 258 5.52 0.98 4.74
N ASP A 259 4.95 0.19 5.64
CA ASP A 259 3.66 0.44 6.29
C ASP A 259 3.61 1.79 7.05
N ASN A 260 4.78 2.31 7.44
CA ASN A 260 4.92 3.62 8.07
C ASN A 260 5.11 4.78 7.07
N VAL A 261 5.15 4.50 5.77
CA VAL A 261 5.23 5.55 4.76
C VAL A 261 3.84 6.13 4.57
N ARG A 262 3.74 7.46 4.57
CA ARG A 262 2.49 8.17 4.26
C ARG A 262 1.90 7.61 2.98
N ASP A 263 0.72 7.01 3.10
CA ASP A 263 -0.02 6.50 1.97
C ASP A 263 -0.19 7.57 0.90
N PHE A 264 -0.36 7.13 -0.35
CA PHE A 264 -0.60 8.05 -1.45
C PHE A 264 -1.86 8.90 -1.17
N GLN A 265 -1.65 10.16 -0.80
CA GLN A 265 -2.71 11.08 -0.34
C GLN A 265 -3.52 11.69 -1.50
N GLY A 266 -3.64 11.00 -2.64
CA GLY A 266 -4.43 11.49 -3.77
C GLY A 266 -4.00 12.91 -4.23
N GLU A 267 -4.94 13.79 -4.53
CA GLU A 267 -4.67 15.16 -5.00
C GLU A 267 -4.43 16.17 -3.86
N ASN A 268 -3.32 16.04 -3.12
CA ASN A 268 -2.88 17.08 -2.20
C ASN A 268 -2.02 18.16 -2.89
N ALA A 269 -1.70 19.25 -2.16
CA ALA A 269 -0.91 20.35 -2.70
C ALA A 269 0.50 19.96 -3.15
N VAL A 270 1.12 18.96 -2.49
CA VAL A 270 2.43 18.42 -2.83
C VAL A 270 2.35 17.64 -4.13
N ASN A 271 1.38 16.74 -4.24
CA ASN A 271 1.16 15.91 -5.41
C ASN A 271 0.83 16.74 -6.64
N LYS A 272 0.02 17.80 -6.49
CA LYS A 272 -0.25 18.77 -7.56
C LYS A 272 1.02 19.48 -8.05
N ARG A 273 1.92 19.87 -7.13
CA ARG A 273 3.20 20.50 -7.52
C ARG A 273 4.09 19.56 -8.31
N ILE A 274 4.22 18.30 -7.86
CA ILE A 274 5.00 17.28 -8.56
C ILE A 274 4.41 17.04 -9.96
N LYS A 275 3.10 16.84 -10.04
CA LYS A 275 2.38 16.59 -11.29
C LYS A 275 2.48 17.76 -12.27
N ASN A 276 2.35 19.00 -11.78
CA ASN A 276 2.52 20.21 -12.60
C ASN A 276 3.94 20.32 -13.16
N THR A 277 4.98 20.02 -12.36
CA THR A 277 6.37 20.02 -12.83
C THR A 277 6.56 19.09 -14.03
N LEU A 278 5.93 17.91 -14.00
CA LEU A 278 5.98 16.94 -15.10
C LEU A 278 5.12 17.37 -16.29
N SER A 279 3.90 17.84 -16.04
CA SER A 279 2.97 18.27 -17.09
C SER A 279 3.44 19.52 -17.84
N ASP A 280 4.17 20.41 -17.16
CA ASP A 280 4.78 21.61 -17.74
C ASP A 280 6.08 21.31 -18.51
N GLY A 281 6.50 20.03 -18.58
CA GLY A 281 7.74 19.61 -19.27
C GLY A 281 9.03 20.06 -18.59
N ARG A 282 9.00 20.44 -17.29
CA ARG A 282 10.15 20.91 -16.51
C ARG A 282 10.95 19.75 -15.91
N PHE A 283 11.29 18.77 -16.75
CA PHE A 283 11.90 17.50 -16.33
C PHE A 283 13.28 17.69 -15.70
N ASP A 284 14.06 18.64 -16.18
CA ASP A 284 15.40 19.01 -15.70
C ASP A 284 15.40 19.56 -14.26
N LEU A 285 14.31 20.24 -13.88
CA LEU A 285 14.13 20.80 -12.54
C LEU A 285 13.59 19.80 -11.52
N PHE A 286 13.12 18.64 -11.97
CA PHE A 286 12.50 17.66 -11.10
C PHE A 286 13.41 17.27 -9.91
N CYS A 287 14.69 17.02 -10.20
CA CYS A 287 15.66 16.57 -9.17
C CYS A 287 16.00 17.63 -8.11
N VAL A 288 15.72 18.92 -8.36
CA VAL A 288 15.97 20.01 -7.40
C VAL A 288 14.69 20.50 -6.70
N LEU A 289 13.53 20.19 -7.26
CA LEU A 289 12.23 20.58 -6.71
C LEU A 289 11.61 19.49 -5.81
N ASN A 290 12.17 18.27 -5.83
CA ASN A 290 11.64 17.13 -5.08
C ASN A 290 12.71 16.54 -4.15
N ASN A 291 12.28 16.10 -2.97
CA ASN A 291 13.16 15.53 -1.92
C ASN A 291 13.74 14.15 -2.30
N GLY A 292 13.21 13.53 -3.37
CA GLY A 292 13.65 12.23 -3.82
C GLY A 292 13.03 11.06 -3.04
N VAL A 293 13.64 9.89 -3.21
CA VAL A 293 13.16 8.62 -2.66
C VAL A 293 14.24 8.02 -1.78
N THR A 294 13.87 7.54 -0.59
CA THR A 294 14.75 6.75 0.28
C THR A 294 14.32 5.29 0.26
N LEU A 295 15.29 4.43 -0.02
CA LEU A 295 15.11 3.01 -0.16
C LEU A 295 16.02 2.28 0.82
N VAL A 296 15.49 1.32 1.56
CA VAL A 296 16.25 0.40 2.41
C VAL A 296 16.25 -0.98 1.77
N ALA A 297 17.41 -1.60 1.67
CA ALA A 297 17.60 -2.94 1.10
C ALA A 297 18.35 -3.85 2.09
N THR A 298 18.05 -5.14 2.09
CA THR A 298 18.78 -6.12 2.92
C THR A 298 20.16 -6.39 2.34
N SER A 299 20.30 -6.39 1.02
CA SER A 299 21.59 -6.57 0.36
C SER A 299 21.66 -5.88 -1.00
N ILE A 300 22.87 -5.51 -1.38
CA ILE A 300 23.22 -4.95 -2.67
C ILE A 300 24.43 -5.66 -3.27
N THR A 301 24.45 -5.84 -4.56
CA THR A 301 25.61 -6.42 -5.27
C THR A 301 26.02 -5.45 -6.38
N PRO A 302 27.07 -4.64 -6.17
CA PRO A 302 27.58 -3.74 -7.19
C PRO A 302 28.43 -4.47 -8.22
N ALA A 303 28.24 -4.16 -9.50
CA ALA A 303 29.07 -4.59 -10.62
C ALA A 303 29.31 -3.40 -11.56
N GLY A 304 30.31 -2.59 -11.25
CA GLY A 304 30.55 -1.30 -11.89
C GLY A 304 29.41 -0.31 -11.58
N ASN A 305 28.68 0.13 -12.61
CA ASN A 305 27.51 0.98 -12.42
C ASN A 305 26.20 0.20 -12.26
N ARG A 306 26.22 -1.11 -12.42
CA ARG A 306 25.05 -1.96 -12.22
C ARG A 306 24.95 -2.37 -10.77
N PHE A 307 23.79 -2.11 -10.16
CA PHE A 307 23.50 -2.40 -8.77
C PHE A 307 22.29 -3.35 -8.72
N THR A 308 22.49 -4.54 -8.20
CA THR A 308 21.40 -5.49 -7.95
C THR A 308 21.00 -5.37 -6.48
N LEU A 309 19.83 -4.79 -6.23
CA LEU A 309 19.21 -4.69 -4.92
C LEU A 309 18.37 -5.93 -4.64
N ARG A 310 18.36 -6.40 -3.41
CA ARG A 310 17.50 -7.51 -2.98
C ARG A 310 16.78 -7.14 -1.71
N ASP A 311 15.51 -7.53 -1.66
CA ASP A 311 14.64 -7.36 -0.50
C ASP A 311 14.68 -5.91 -0.02
N TYR A 312 14.15 -5.04 -0.86
CA TYR A 312 14.16 -3.60 -0.63
C TYR A 312 12.75 -3.04 -0.48
N GLN A 313 12.67 -1.95 0.27
CA GLN A 313 11.45 -1.18 0.50
C GLN A 313 11.72 0.30 0.30
N ILE A 314 10.71 1.05 -0.12
CA ILE A 314 10.71 2.51 -0.15
C ILE A 314 10.15 3.01 1.19
N VAL A 315 11.00 3.62 1.99
CA VAL A 315 10.65 4.15 3.31
C VAL A 315 10.32 5.65 3.28
N ASN A 316 10.65 6.34 2.18
CA ASN A 316 10.23 7.72 1.94
C ASN A 316 10.15 7.99 0.43
N GLY A 317 9.21 8.85 -0.01
CA GLY A 317 9.01 9.18 -1.41
C GLY A 317 7.86 8.43 -2.07
N CYS A 318 6.92 7.88 -1.30
CA CYS A 318 5.71 7.21 -1.78
C CYS A 318 4.94 8.10 -2.77
N GLN A 319 4.66 9.36 -2.40
CA GLN A 319 3.96 10.32 -3.25
C GLN A 319 4.68 10.52 -4.59
N THR A 320 5.98 10.76 -4.53
CA THR A 320 6.83 10.94 -5.73
C THR A 320 6.79 9.71 -6.62
N SER A 321 6.86 8.51 -6.04
CA SER A 321 6.86 7.24 -6.77
C SER A 321 5.52 6.99 -7.47
N ASN A 322 4.41 7.21 -6.78
CA ASN A 322 3.07 7.03 -7.36
C ASN A 322 2.81 8.03 -8.50
N ILE A 323 3.17 9.31 -8.32
CA ILE A 323 2.97 10.31 -9.37
C ILE A 323 3.86 10.03 -10.59
N LEU A 324 5.10 9.62 -10.39
CA LEU A 324 5.98 9.22 -11.49
C LEU A 324 5.41 8.03 -12.25
N HIS A 325 4.81 7.07 -11.54
CA HIS A 325 4.12 5.94 -12.15
C HIS A 325 2.86 6.38 -12.93
N GLU A 326 2.00 7.23 -12.37
CA GLU A 326 0.84 7.79 -13.07
C GLU A 326 1.23 8.56 -14.34
N CYS A 327 2.34 9.30 -14.27
CA CYS A 327 2.83 10.16 -15.35
C CYS A 327 3.77 9.46 -16.34
N GLN A 328 3.97 8.13 -16.24
CA GLN A 328 4.94 7.37 -17.03
C GLN A 328 4.77 7.48 -18.57
N ASN A 329 3.58 7.82 -19.02
CA ASN A 329 3.25 7.96 -20.45
C ASN A 329 3.38 9.40 -20.98
N ILE A 330 3.86 10.35 -20.18
CA ILE A 330 4.12 11.72 -20.62
C ILE A 330 5.34 11.74 -21.55
N ASP A 331 5.21 12.37 -22.72
CA ASP A 331 6.31 12.53 -23.65
C ASP A 331 7.48 13.28 -22.99
N GLY A 332 8.68 12.70 -23.02
CA GLY A 332 9.88 13.27 -22.41
C GLY A 332 10.12 12.89 -20.95
N ILE A 333 9.27 12.07 -20.32
CA ILE A 333 9.43 11.60 -18.93
C ILE A 333 10.80 10.93 -18.69
N SER A 334 11.39 10.31 -19.72
CA SER A 334 12.72 9.69 -19.68
C SER A 334 13.85 10.68 -19.34
N ASN A 335 13.62 12.00 -19.50
CA ASN A 335 14.57 13.05 -19.13
C ASN A 335 14.52 13.38 -17.62
N VAL A 336 13.55 12.86 -16.89
CA VAL A 336 13.46 13.03 -15.43
C VAL A 336 14.62 12.31 -14.76
N SER A 337 15.31 13.02 -13.89
CA SER A 337 16.29 12.47 -12.95
C SER A 337 15.70 12.44 -11.56
N VAL A 338 15.64 11.24 -10.95
CA VAL A 338 15.05 11.00 -9.62
C VAL A 338 16.15 10.95 -8.58
N PRO A 339 16.18 11.86 -7.58
CA PRO A 339 17.09 11.73 -6.45
C PRO A 339 16.76 10.48 -5.65
N ILE A 340 17.79 9.72 -5.30
CA ILE A 340 17.61 8.47 -4.55
C ILE A 340 18.69 8.31 -3.47
N LYS A 341 18.26 7.85 -2.31
CA LYS A 341 19.11 7.35 -1.25
C LYS A 341 18.87 5.87 -1.10
N ILE A 342 19.93 5.06 -1.15
CA ILE A 342 19.88 3.62 -0.96
C ILE A 342 20.68 3.31 0.29
N ILE A 343 20.06 2.62 1.27
CA ILE A 343 20.66 2.22 2.53
C ILE A 343 20.57 0.71 2.62
N VAL A 344 21.68 0.05 2.92
CA VAL A 344 21.76 -1.42 3.05
C VAL A 344 21.96 -1.79 4.50
N THR A 345 20.93 -2.37 5.11
CA THR A 345 20.98 -2.84 6.49
C THR A 345 20.12 -4.08 6.68
N GLU A 346 20.52 -4.95 7.62
CA GLU A 346 19.72 -6.07 8.13
C GLU A 346 19.11 -5.77 9.51
N SER A 347 19.42 -4.60 10.09
CA SER A 347 18.92 -4.17 11.39
C SER A 347 17.53 -3.56 11.23
N GLU A 348 16.50 -4.20 11.81
CA GLU A 348 15.14 -3.69 11.83
C GLU A 348 15.03 -2.39 12.66
N ASP A 349 15.85 -2.24 13.71
CA ASP A 349 15.89 -1.01 14.52
C ASP A 349 16.33 0.19 13.67
N ILE A 350 17.43 0.04 12.91
CA ILE A 350 17.93 1.08 12.00
C ILE A 350 16.91 1.38 10.89
N LYS A 351 16.27 0.36 10.34
CA LYS A 351 15.23 0.53 9.33
C LYS A 351 14.07 1.36 9.87
N THR A 352 13.59 1.03 11.07
CA THR A 352 12.52 1.76 11.76
C THR A 352 12.93 3.21 12.04
N GLU A 353 14.16 3.44 12.54
CA GLU A 353 14.67 4.78 12.80
C GLU A 353 14.75 5.63 11.52
N ILE A 354 15.24 5.05 10.42
CA ILE A 354 15.28 5.73 9.12
C ILE A 354 13.87 6.09 8.65
N THR A 355 12.93 5.15 8.75
CA THR A 355 11.53 5.36 8.37
C THR A 355 10.92 6.51 9.18
N LEU A 356 11.04 6.49 10.51
CA LEU A 356 10.53 7.54 11.37
C LEU A 356 11.17 8.91 11.07
N ALA A 357 12.50 8.96 10.96
CA ALA A 357 13.23 10.20 10.71
C ALA A 357 12.90 10.82 9.34
N THR A 358 12.70 9.99 8.31
CA THR A 358 12.39 10.49 6.96
C THR A 358 10.93 10.88 6.80
N ASN A 359 10.02 10.31 7.57
CA ASN A 359 8.58 10.61 7.53
C ASN A 359 8.17 11.71 8.56
N SER A 360 9.00 11.97 9.59
CA SER A 360 8.74 13.00 10.61
C SER A 360 9.08 14.42 10.14
N GLN A 361 9.31 14.66 8.84
CA GLN A 361 9.53 16.01 8.33
C GLN A 361 8.26 16.82 8.55
N THR A 362 8.34 17.77 9.50
CA THR A 362 7.25 18.68 9.88
C THR A 362 6.72 19.36 8.63
N GLU A 363 5.41 19.37 8.43
CA GLU A 363 4.78 20.22 7.42
C GLU A 363 5.21 21.66 7.70
N VAL A 364 6.02 22.25 6.82
CA VAL A 364 6.28 23.67 6.82
C VAL A 364 4.96 24.33 6.45
N ARG A 365 4.24 24.88 7.42
CA ARG A 365 2.97 25.56 7.17
C ARG A 365 3.17 26.67 6.14
N THR A 366 2.18 26.88 5.29
CA THR A 366 2.22 27.89 4.24
C THR A 366 2.58 29.28 4.79
N GLU A 367 2.12 29.59 6.01
CA GLU A 367 2.42 30.80 6.74
C GLU A 367 3.92 30.97 7.06
N GLN A 368 4.65 29.86 7.29
CA GLN A 368 6.10 29.92 7.51
C GLN A 368 6.88 30.17 6.23
N LEU A 369 6.35 29.73 5.08
CA LEU A 369 6.93 30.04 3.77
C LEU A 369 6.65 31.48 3.36
N GLU A 370 5.47 32.03 3.70
CA GLU A 370 5.14 33.43 3.47
C GLU A 370 6.03 34.36 4.28
N ALA A 371 6.38 34.00 5.52
CA ALA A 371 7.33 34.74 6.37
C ALA A 371 8.73 34.87 5.76
N LEU A 372 9.07 34.02 4.78
CA LEU A 372 10.34 34.09 4.03
C LEU A 372 10.23 34.90 2.72
N SER A 373 9.03 35.43 2.41
CA SER A 373 8.82 36.20 1.18
C SER A 373 9.66 37.49 1.13
N GLN A 374 10.01 37.94 -0.06
CA GLN A 374 10.74 39.21 -0.21
C GLN A 374 9.95 40.41 0.33
N PHE A 375 8.63 40.34 0.30
CA PHE A 375 7.75 41.36 0.87
C PHE A 375 7.90 41.43 2.39
N GLN A 376 7.86 40.32 3.10
CA GLN A 376 8.06 40.26 4.53
C GLN A 376 9.45 40.74 4.98
N LYS A 377 10.49 40.34 4.25
CA LYS A 377 11.87 40.83 4.49
C LYS A 377 12.01 42.35 4.29
N ARG A 378 11.31 42.90 3.31
CA ARG A 378 11.28 44.39 3.08
C ARG A 378 10.48 45.07 4.18
N LEU A 379 9.38 44.47 4.64
CA LEU A 379 8.58 44.98 5.71
C LEU A 379 9.38 45.03 7.06
N GLU A 380 10.13 43.95 7.32
CA GLU A 380 11.02 43.88 8.48
C GLU A 380 12.13 44.96 8.43
N LEU A 381 12.76 45.14 7.26
CA LEU A 381 13.74 46.21 7.06
C LEU A 381 13.14 47.59 7.22
N TYR A 382 11.90 47.81 6.76
CA TYR A 382 11.20 49.08 6.91
C TYR A 382 10.93 49.37 8.40
N TYR A 383 10.37 48.42 9.15
CA TYR A 383 10.09 48.60 10.58
C TYR A 383 11.35 48.70 11.44
N ASN A 384 12.45 48.08 11.04
CA ASN A 384 13.74 48.23 11.73
C ASN A 384 14.40 49.59 11.46
N ALA A 385 14.06 50.25 10.35
CA ALA A 385 14.57 51.58 9.97
C ALA A 385 13.76 52.74 10.62
N GLU A 386 12.51 52.49 11.01
CA GLU A 386 11.67 53.48 11.68
C GLU A 386 12.09 53.64 13.16
N GLN A 387 12.53 54.85 13.48
CA GLN A 387 12.89 55.26 14.87
C GLN A 387 11.63 55.71 15.64
N GLY A 388 10.77 54.79 16.10
CA GLY A 388 9.55 55.09 16.85
C GLY A 388 9.15 53.96 17.79
N ASP A 389 8.14 54.22 18.66
CA ASP A 389 7.64 53.29 19.72
C ASP A 389 6.97 52.02 19.22
N ILE A 390 6.93 51.76 17.92
CA ILE A 390 6.33 50.56 17.31
C ILE A 390 7.43 49.70 16.69
N LYS A 391 8.19 49.01 17.52
CA LYS A 391 9.05 47.92 17.10
C LYS A 391 8.25 46.62 17.04
N LEU A 392 7.73 46.27 15.86
CA LEU A 392 7.29 44.89 15.59
C LEU A 392 8.54 44.02 15.36
N HIS A 393 8.95 43.32 16.40
CA HIS A 393 10.00 42.29 16.25
C HIS A 393 9.52 41.16 15.36
N SER A 394 10.39 40.65 14.51
CA SER A 394 10.14 39.46 13.67
C SER A 394 9.72 38.22 14.47
N SER A 395 10.08 38.16 15.76
CA SER A 395 9.56 37.17 16.72
C SER A 395 8.04 37.26 16.91
N PHE A 396 7.46 38.43 16.87
CA PHE A 396 6.01 38.63 17.04
C PHE A 396 5.22 38.09 15.83
N LEU A 397 5.76 38.13 14.65
CA LEU A 397 5.13 37.56 13.44
C LEU A 397 5.28 36.03 13.38
N ARG A 398 6.27 35.45 14.08
CA ARG A 398 6.39 34.01 14.29
C ARG A 398 5.48 33.50 15.38
N ASP A 399 5.26 34.30 16.45
CA ASP A 399 4.45 33.92 17.62
C ASP A 399 2.97 34.27 17.43
N ALA A 400 2.61 35.22 16.57
CA ALA A 400 1.22 35.55 16.25
C ALA A 400 0.49 34.42 15.49
N ALA A 401 1.22 33.49 14.89
CA ALA A 401 0.66 32.25 14.34
C ALA A 401 0.31 31.20 15.43
N CYS A 402 0.62 31.49 16.69
CA CYS A 402 0.38 30.60 17.83
C CYS A 402 -0.72 31.13 18.80
N ILE A 403 -1.45 32.17 18.45
CA ILE A 403 -2.61 32.62 19.24
C ILE A 403 -3.87 32.14 18.53
N GLU A 404 -4.40 31.01 19.03
CA GLU A 404 -5.77 30.55 18.79
C GLU A 404 -6.77 31.68 19.18
N VAL A 405 -7.74 31.89 18.29
CA VAL A 405 -9.06 32.38 18.64
C VAL A 405 -10.06 31.29 18.28
#